data_eb3146751c484ef4abc374ed50a9535d
#
_entry.id   eb3146751c484ef4abc374ed50a9535d
#
_cell.length_a   1.000
_cell.length_b   1.000
_cell.length_c   1.000
_cell.angle_alpha   90.00
_cell.angle_beta   90.00
_cell.angle_gamma   90.00
#
_symmetry.space_group_name_H-M   'P 1'
#
loop_
_entity.id
_entity.type
_entity.pdbx_description
1 polymer ?
#
loop_
_entity_poly.entity_id
_entity_poly.type
_entity_poly.pdbx_seq_one_letter_code
_entity_poly.pdbx_strand_id
1 'polypeptide(L)'
;MPGGALRYGLDLLRASGLPGEEIRLVGGAAKSPLWRRTLADLLGLPLVCPRQTEAAALGAALQAAWSLGRESGAGESLEALCRRCVALDEATRTQPQARRQAAYEQAYRRYLEHLPPR
;
A
#
# COMPACT_ATOMS: atom_id res chain seq x y z
N MET A 1 7.03 -9.14 -15.81
CA MET A 1 6.41 -7.82 -15.64
C MET A 1 6.71 -7.30 -14.24
N PRO A 2 7.35 -6.13 -14.10
CA PRO A 2 7.57 -5.54 -12.77
C PRO A 2 6.24 -5.24 -12.08
N GLY A 3 6.10 -5.67 -10.84
CA GLY A 3 4.87 -5.46 -10.06
C GLY A 3 3.74 -6.45 -10.34
N GLY A 4 3.90 -7.38 -11.29
CA GLY A 4 2.85 -8.34 -11.61
C GLY A 4 2.45 -9.22 -10.44
N ALA A 5 3.40 -9.63 -9.62
CA ALA A 5 3.15 -10.42 -8.43
C ALA A 5 2.31 -9.65 -7.41
N LEU A 6 2.55 -8.34 -7.27
CA LEU A 6 1.76 -7.48 -6.38
C LEU A 6 0.30 -7.37 -6.86
N ARG A 7 0.10 -7.18 -8.16
CA ARG A 7 -1.25 -7.14 -8.75
C ARG A 7 -1.98 -8.47 -8.54
N TYR A 8 -1.29 -9.58 -8.74
CA TYR A 8 -1.85 -10.91 -8.53
C TYR A 8 -2.29 -11.10 -7.07
N GLY A 9 -1.44 -10.71 -6.12
CA GLY A 9 -1.78 -10.76 -4.69
C GLY A 9 -2.98 -9.88 -4.34
N LEU A 10 -3.05 -8.67 -4.88
CA LEU A 10 -4.17 -7.78 -4.66
C LEU A 10 -5.48 -8.38 -5.19
N ASP A 11 -5.46 -8.96 -6.39
CA ASP A 11 -6.65 -9.57 -6.97
C ASP A 11 -7.14 -10.76 -6.14
N LEU A 12 -6.22 -11.55 -5.57
CA LEU A 12 -6.59 -12.64 -4.66
C LEU A 12 -7.25 -12.12 -3.39
N LEU A 13 -6.73 -11.05 -2.81
CA LEU A 13 -7.33 -10.43 -1.62
C LEU A 13 -8.72 -9.89 -1.91
N ARG A 14 -8.90 -9.24 -3.05
CA ARG A 14 -10.21 -8.73 -3.47
C ARG A 14 -11.21 -9.86 -3.70
N ALA A 15 -10.77 -10.96 -4.31
CA ALA A 15 -11.61 -12.13 -4.51
C ALA A 15 -12.03 -12.77 -3.19
N SER A 16 -11.24 -12.60 -2.13
CA SER A 16 -11.56 -13.04 -0.77
C SER A 16 -12.48 -12.07 -0.01
N GLY A 17 -12.92 -10.99 -0.66
CA GLY A 17 -13.84 -10.03 -0.06
C GLY A 17 -13.16 -8.88 0.70
N LEU A 18 -11.84 -8.78 0.65
CA LEU A 18 -11.12 -7.67 1.30
C LEU A 18 -11.13 -6.43 0.40
N PRO A 19 -11.60 -5.28 0.89
CA PRO A 19 -11.59 -4.05 0.10
C PRO A 19 -10.17 -3.50 -0.03
N GLY A 20 -9.85 -2.97 -1.21
CA GLY A 20 -8.60 -2.24 -1.44
C GLY A 20 -8.95 -0.94 -2.14
N GLU A 21 -8.92 0.18 -1.42
CA GLU A 21 -9.33 1.49 -1.95
C GLU A 21 -8.16 2.43 -2.17
N GLU A 22 -7.04 2.21 -1.48
CA GLU A 22 -5.88 3.08 -1.52
C GLU A 22 -4.63 2.26 -1.25
N ILE A 23 -3.54 2.62 -1.95
CA ILE A 23 -2.23 2.02 -1.71
C ILE A 23 -1.42 2.95 -0.81
N ARG A 24 -0.86 2.42 0.26
CA ARG A 24 0.12 3.13 1.07
C ARG A 24 1.47 2.47 0.86
N LEU A 25 2.35 3.16 0.14
CA LEU A 25 3.66 2.64 -0.25
C LEU A 25 4.73 3.07 0.74
N VAL A 26 5.49 2.11 1.23
CA VAL A 26 6.61 2.32 2.16
C VAL A 26 7.89 1.72 1.60
N GLY A 27 9.02 2.04 2.23
CA GLY A 27 10.32 1.51 1.83
C GLY A 27 10.97 2.31 0.71
N GLY A 28 11.98 1.73 0.08
CA GLY A 28 12.79 2.41 -0.94
C GLY A 28 12.01 2.85 -2.16
N ALA A 29 11.05 2.06 -2.61
CA ALA A 29 10.23 2.38 -3.78
C ALA A 29 9.37 3.63 -3.55
N ALA A 30 9.04 3.97 -2.32
CA ALA A 30 8.25 5.16 -1.99
C ALA A 30 8.95 6.46 -2.40
N LYS A 31 10.27 6.45 -2.52
CA LYS A 31 11.08 7.61 -2.90
C LYS A 31 11.14 7.83 -4.40
N SER A 32 10.66 6.89 -5.21
CA SER A 32 10.73 6.95 -6.67
C SER A 32 9.39 7.38 -7.28
N PRO A 33 9.31 8.57 -7.91
CA PRO A 33 8.08 8.98 -8.61
C PRO A 33 7.67 7.99 -9.70
N LEU A 34 8.63 7.37 -10.37
CA LEU A 34 8.35 6.37 -11.39
C LEU A 34 7.66 5.15 -10.81
N TRP A 35 8.16 4.62 -9.70
CA TRP A 35 7.54 3.47 -9.03
C TRP A 35 6.16 3.80 -8.51
N ARG A 36 5.96 4.99 -7.95
CA ARG A 36 4.64 5.41 -7.48
C ARG A 36 3.61 5.42 -8.61
N ARG A 37 3.97 6.00 -9.76
CA ARG A 37 3.08 6.01 -10.94
C ARG A 37 2.81 4.61 -11.47
N THR A 38 3.86 3.81 -11.59
CA THR A 38 3.75 2.44 -12.11
C THR A 38 2.79 1.61 -11.25
N LEU A 39 2.94 1.65 -9.94
CA LEU A 39 2.08 0.88 -9.04
C LEU A 39 0.65 1.40 -9.03
N ALA A 40 0.44 2.71 -9.04
CA ALA A 40 -0.91 3.27 -9.11
C ALA A 40 -1.63 2.84 -10.39
N ASP A 41 -0.94 2.90 -11.53
CA ASP A 41 -1.52 2.53 -12.82
C ASP A 41 -1.77 1.02 -12.93
N LEU A 42 -0.81 0.22 -12.48
CA LEU A 42 -0.91 -1.25 -12.55
C LEU A 42 -2.02 -1.76 -11.63
N LEU A 43 -2.10 -1.25 -10.43
CA LEU A 43 -3.07 -1.70 -9.44
C LEU A 43 -4.43 -1.00 -9.58
N GLY A 44 -4.49 0.09 -10.34
CA GLY A 44 -5.73 0.84 -10.58
C GLY A 44 -6.27 1.55 -9.36
N LEU A 45 -5.39 1.96 -8.45
CA LEU A 45 -5.77 2.58 -7.17
C LEU A 45 -4.94 3.84 -6.93
N PRO A 46 -5.51 4.85 -6.24
CA PRO A 46 -4.72 5.96 -5.75
C PRO A 46 -3.65 5.49 -4.78
N LEU A 47 -2.49 6.11 -4.85
CA LEU A 47 -1.33 5.76 -4.04
C LEU A 47 -0.86 6.99 -3.27
N VAL A 48 -0.48 6.81 -2.02
CA VAL A 48 0.10 7.86 -1.19
C VAL A 48 1.15 7.24 -0.28
N CYS A 49 2.19 8.00 0.07
CA CYS A 49 3.23 7.53 0.97
C CYS A 49 3.08 8.17 2.34
N PRO A 50 3.28 7.43 3.44
CA PRO A 50 3.42 8.03 4.75
C PRO A 50 4.66 8.93 4.80
N ARG A 51 4.63 9.97 5.63
CA ARG A 51 5.80 10.84 5.84
C ARG A 51 6.98 10.05 6.38
N GLN A 52 6.71 9.14 7.32
CA GLN A 52 7.71 8.21 7.82
C GLN A 52 7.67 6.93 7.00
N THR A 53 8.71 6.69 6.19
CA THR A 53 8.79 5.52 5.31
C THR A 53 9.43 4.31 5.97
N GLU A 54 10.00 4.44 7.17
CA GLU A 54 10.54 3.33 7.94
C GLU A 54 9.42 2.66 8.75
N ALA A 55 8.59 1.89 8.06
CA ALA A 55 7.36 1.36 8.61
C ALA A 55 7.58 0.42 9.81
N ALA A 56 8.65 -0.35 9.80
CA ALA A 56 8.93 -1.28 10.90
C ALA A 56 9.22 -0.54 12.22
N ALA A 57 10.04 0.49 12.16
CA ALA A 57 10.37 1.28 13.35
C ALA A 57 9.15 2.04 13.88
N LEU A 58 8.36 2.63 12.98
CA LEU A 58 7.14 3.32 13.38
C LEU A 58 6.12 2.36 14.00
N GLY A 59 5.94 1.18 13.40
CA GLY A 59 5.04 0.16 13.91
C GLY A 59 5.43 -0.32 15.31
N ALA A 60 6.72 -0.54 15.56
CA ALA A 60 7.22 -0.92 16.85
C ALA A 60 6.98 0.17 17.91
N ALA A 61 7.22 1.44 17.54
CA ALA A 61 6.97 2.57 18.42
C ALA A 61 5.48 2.72 18.77
N LEU A 62 4.60 2.53 17.80
CA LEU A 62 3.15 2.59 18.02
C LEU A 62 2.67 1.48 18.95
N GLN A 63 3.19 0.26 18.79
CA GLN A 63 2.85 -0.84 19.68
C GLN A 63 3.33 -0.61 21.10
N ALA A 64 4.52 -0.07 21.28
CA ALA A 64 5.06 0.28 22.60
C ALA A 64 4.19 1.32 23.27
N ALA A 65 3.81 2.38 22.57
CA ALA A 65 2.95 3.43 23.08
C ALA A 65 1.56 2.89 23.47
N TRP A 66 1.00 2.02 22.65
CA TRP A 66 -0.29 1.38 22.91
C TRP A 66 -0.24 0.51 24.17
N SER A 67 0.82 -0.31 24.32
CA SER A 67 1.00 -1.17 25.50
C SER A 67 1.11 -0.36 26.79
N LEU A 68 1.91 0.71 26.77
CA LEU A 68 2.04 1.61 27.92
C LEU A 68 0.72 2.26 28.29
N GLY A 69 -0.05 2.71 27.30
CA GLY A 69 -1.37 3.28 27.52
C GLY A 69 -2.32 2.29 28.18
N ARG A 70 -2.30 1.04 27.75
CA ARG A 70 -3.14 0.00 28.34
C ARG A 70 -2.77 -0.30 29.79
N GLU A 71 -1.50 -0.35 30.11
CA GLU A 71 -1.01 -0.56 31.48
C GLU A 71 -1.44 0.56 32.43
N SER A 72 -1.45 1.79 31.93
CA SER A 72 -1.87 2.95 32.74
C SER A 72 -3.40 3.10 32.84
N GLY A 73 -4.16 2.31 32.09
CA GLY A 73 -5.63 2.39 32.07
C GLY A 73 -6.21 3.57 31.32
N ALA A 74 -5.37 4.39 30.68
CA ALA A 74 -5.78 5.59 29.95
C ALA A 74 -5.57 5.49 28.45
N GLY A 75 -5.28 4.29 27.93
CA GLY A 75 -4.90 4.10 26.54
C GLY A 75 -6.03 4.20 25.53
N GLU A 76 -5.75 4.83 24.41
CA GLU A 76 -6.61 4.78 23.23
C GLU A 76 -6.42 3.46 22.48
N SER A 77 -7.32 3.14 21.56
CA SER A 77 -7.18 1.94 20.72
C SER A 77 -5.97 2.06 19.78
N LEU A 78 -5.44 0.93 19.34
CA LEU A 78 -4.34 0.92 18.39
C LEU A 78 -4.73 1.63 17.07
N GLU A 79 -5.96 1.45 16.61
CA GLU A 79 -6.46 2.13 15.41
C GLU A 79 -6.48 3.65 15.57
N ALA A 80 -6.95 4.16 16.70
CA ALA A 80 -6.97 5.58 16.98
C ALA A 80 -5.56 6.15 17.06
N LEU A 81 -4.64 5.42 17.70
CA LEU A 81 -3.24 5.79 17.80
C LEU A 81 -2.58 5.86 16.41
N CYS A 82 -2.82 4.88 15.56
CA CYS A 82 -2.32 4.88 14.19
C CYS A 82 -2.85 6.07 13.39
N ARG A 83 -4.15 6.36 13.47
CA ARG A 83 -4.73 7.51 12.76
C ARG A 83 -4.10 8.83 13.19
N ARG A 84 -3.78 8.97 14.48
CA ARG A 84 -3.19 10.18 15.03
C ARG A 84 -1.70 10.33 14.68
N CYS A 85 -0.95 9.23 14.66
CA CYS A 85 0.51 9.25 14.55
C CYS A 85 1.03 8.99 13.14
N VAL A 86 0.25 8.33 12.27
CA VAL A 86 0.68 8.05 10.90
C VAL A 86 0.21 9.17 9.99
N ALA A 87 1.09 10.12 9.73
CA ALA A 87 0.83 11.21 8.80
C ALA A 87 1.16 10.79 7.36
N LEU A 88 0.31 11.19 6.42
CA LEU A 88 0.53 10.94 4.99
C LEU A 88 1.21 12.15 4.34
N ASP A 89 2.11 11.87 3.41
CA ASP A 89 2.75 12.91 2.59
C ASP A 89 1.90 13.12 1.34
N GLU A 90 1.05 14.12 1.36
CA GLU A 90 0.11 14.40 0.26
C GLU A 90 0.83 14.77 -1.05
N ALA A 91 2.07 15.26 -0.98
CA ALA A 91 2.86 15.55 -2.18
C ALA A 91 3.17 14.26 -2.97
N THR A 92 3.11 13.10 -2.35
CA THR A 92 3.34 11.81 -3.02
C THR A 92 2.07 11.21 -3.58
N ARG A 93 0.91 11.79 -3.33
CA ARG A 93 -0.37 11.23 -3.78
C ARG A 93 -0.39 11.13 -5.30
N THR A 94 -0.64 9.92 -5.79
CA THR A 94 -0.60 9.60 -7.20
C THR A 94 -1.89 8.91 -7.59
N GLN A 95 -2.58 9.46 -8.59
CA GLN A 95 -3.81 8.87 -9.11
C GLN A 95 -3.47 7.96 -10.30
N PRO A 96 -4.16 6.81 -10.45
CA PRO A 96 -3.99 5.99 -11.64
C PRO A 96 -4.52 6.74 -12.87
N GLN A 97 -3.81 6.63 -14.00
CA GLN A 97 -4.27 7.24 -15.25
C GLN A 97 -4.79 6.16 -16.18
N ALA A 98 -6.02 6.34 -16.67
CA ALA A 98 -6.71 5.34 -17.48
C ALA A 98 -5.90 4.90 -18.70
N ARG A 99 -5.20 5.81 -19.35
CA ARG A 99 -4.39 5.51 -20.52
C ARG A 99 -3.25 4.53 -20.22
N ARG A 100 -2.51 4.77 -19.15
CA ARG A 100 -1.43 3.88 -18.72
C ARG A 100 -1.98 2.59 -18.10
N GLN A 101 -3.11 2.71 -17.42
CA GLN A 101 -3.78 1.56 -16.81
C GLN A 101 -4.17 0.52 -17.85
N ALA A 102 -4.67 0.94 -19.01
CA ALA A 102 -5.03 0.02 -20.09
C ALA A 102 -3.81 -0.75 -20.60
N ALA A 103 -2.66 -0.08 -20.76
CA ALA A 103 -1.43 -0.73 -21.19
C ALA A 103 -0.94 -1.76 -20.16
N TYR A 104 -0.98 -1.42 -18.88
CA TYR A 104 -0.60 -2.36 -17.82
C TYR A 104 -1.57 -3.53 -17.71
N GLU A 105 -2.85 -3.32 -18.00
CA GLU A 105 -3.83 -4.38 -17.98
C GLU A 105 -3.51 -5.44 -19.03
N GLN A 106 -3.12 -5.03 -20.24
CA GLN A 106 -2.67 -5.96 -21.29
C GLN A 106 -1.41 -6.73 -20.87
N ALA A 107 -0.43 -6.02 -20.30
CA ALA A 107 0.80 -6.64 -19.82
C ALA A 107 0.53 -7.64 -18.70
N TYR A 108 -0.40 -7.32 -17.82
CA TYR A 108 -0.79 -8.19 -16.72
C TYR A 108 -1.48 -9.47 -17.22
N ARG A 109 -2.32 -9.37 -18.24
CA ARG A 109 -2.95 -10.56 -18.85
C ARG A 109 -1.89 -11.50 -19.40
N ARG A 110 -0.86 -10.98 -20.08
CA ARG A 110 0.27 -11.78 -20.54
C ARG A 110 1.02 -12.44 -19.41
N TYR A 111 1.21 -11.69 -18.31
CA TYR A 111 1.85 -12.22 -17.10
C TYR A 111 1.07 -13.42 -16.54
N LEU A 112 -0.26 -13.33 -16.46
CA LEU A 112 -1.10 -14.42 -15.98
C LEU A 112 -1.01 -15.66 -16.87
N GLU A 113 -0.92 -15.49 -18.20
CA GLU A 113 -0.78 -16.58 -19.16
C GLU A 113 0.52 -17.37 -18.97
N HIS A 114 1.56 -16.74 -18.41
CA HIS A 114 2.86 -17.36 -18.20
C HIS A 114 3.04 -17.90 -16.78
N LEU A 115 2.04 -17.76 -15.92
CA LEU A 115 2.11 -18.36 -14.59
C LEU A 115 1.92 -19.88 -14.68
N PRO A 116 2.67 -20.67 -13.87
CA PRO A 116 2.45 -22.12 -13.85
C PRO A 116 1.07 -22.43 -13.28
N PRO A 117 0.44 -23.53 -13.73
CA PRO A 117 -0.83 -23.96 -13.15
C PRO A 117 -0.64 -24.32 -11.69
N ARG A 118 -1.65 -24.02 -10.88
CA ARG A 118 -1.67 -24.34 -9.46
C ARG A 118 -1.94 -25.81 -9.21
#